data_0b89ba14b9c72d4de31062f1ff388d85
#
_entry.id   0b89ba14b9c72d4de31062f1ff388d85
#
_cell.length_a   1.000
_cell.length_b   1.000
_cell.length_c   1.000
_cell.angle_alpha   90.00
_cell.angle_beta   90.00
_cell.angle_gamma   90.00
#
_symmetry.space_group_name_H-M   'P 1'
#
loop_
_entity.id
_entity.type
_entity.pdbx_description
1 polymer ?
#
loop_
_entity_poly.entity_id
_entity_poly.type
_entity_poly.pdbx_seq_one_letter_code
_entity_poly.pdbx_strand_id
1 'polypeptide(L)'
;FRLWQMDFQTRVASGRLSEIAGPDRLPIDRFFRRLGMVYGAEKTEANINANNPEMKETVDAYTAGVNAFIKQMDPADMPFEFKLMNYAPENWTPKKTYLFLMFMSYDLTGRAATSDLQLTNTRDFLGYDLFDKLYTNNQDSLDPIIPKGTVYQKPSIVPIKPINADSAYLHQSTAVGITNVETPLAPNKNNGSNNWAVAGSKTKSGRPILASDPHLGLNMPSLWYEVQITTPTHSTYGASFPGSPAVIIGFNDSLAWGVTNAGRDVLDFYEIKFKDSTENEYWYNGKWNTAEKRTEVIKVKDSADVVEQIPMTVWGPTMYDAHYQNPQSKGRNLAIQWTAHNTSTGVETFYRLNRAKNYDDYIKATALWTCPGQNFVLATKTGDIAIKQQGSFVARWERQGDFIMPGDDTTYAWQGMIPNEENPTIKNPERGFVSSANQKATDATYPYYLGTATSFPLYRGISVNQHLIGMSNISAEDMQALQTNNDNVFAATARPALMKYLQVDKLSPDAKRMVDEMNNWDLVNSENSKGIT
;
A
#
# COMPACT_ATOMS: atom_id res chain seq x y z
N PHE A 1 -6.96 13.81 -22.59
CA PHE A 1 -5.86 13.76 -21.62
C PHE A 1 -6.04 12.63 -20.59
N ARG A 2 -7.15 12.59 -19.80
CA ARG A 2 -7.39 11.52 -18.81
C ARG A 2 -7.56 10.15 -19.45
N LEU A 3 -8.11 10.07 -20.65
CA LEU A 3 -8.26 8.80 -21.36
C LEU A 3 -6.91 8.13 -21.62
N TRP A 4 -5.87 8.90 -22.03
CA TRP A 4 -4.53 8.35 -22.19
C TRP A 4 -3.97 7.83 -20.86
N GLN A 5 -4.14 8.56 -19.77
CA GLN A 5 -3.72 8.11 -18.44
C GLN A 5 -4.38 6.79 -18.04
N MET A 6 -5.69 6.65 -18.28
CA MET A 6 -6.44 5.41 -18.03
C MET A 6 -5.88 4.24 -18.85
N ASP A 7 -5.69 4.43 -20.15
CA ASP A 7 -5.15 3.40 -21.04
C ASP A 7 -3.72 3.02 -20.64
N PHE A 8 -2.84 4.00 -20.44
CA PHE A 8 -1.44 3.77 -20.10
C PHE A 8 -1.27 3.02 -18.78
N GLN A 9 -1.94 3.46 -17.71
CA GLN A 9 -1.85 2.80 -16.39
C GLN A 9 -2.34 1.37 -16.43
N THR A 10 -3.41 1.07 -17.17
CA THR A 10 -3.91 -0.31 -17.30
C THR A 10 -3.03 -1.16 -18.21
N ARG A 11 -2.33 -0.57 -19.19
CA ARG A 11 -1.28 -1.27 -19.96
C ARG A 11 -0.10 -1.62 -19.08
N VAL A 12 0.38 -0.69 -18.26
CA VAL A 12 1.45 -0.97 -17.26
C VAL A 12 1.01 -2.12 -16.35
N ALA A 13 -0.15 -1.99 -15.71
CA ALA A 13 -0.66 -2.99 -14.78
C ALA A 13 -0.84 -4.38 -15.41
N SER A 14 -1.21 -4.43 -16.68
CA SER A 14 -1.40 -5.70 -17.39
C SER A 14 -0.13 -6.25 -18.06
N GLY A 15 1.03 -5.59 -17.91
CA GLY A 15 2.27 -6.01 -18.58
C GLY A 15 2.15 -5.96 -20.11
N ARG A 16 1.76 -4.79 -20.65
CA ARG A 16 1.50 -4.56 -22.08
C ARG A 16 2.15 -3.29 -22.62
N LEU A 17 3.20 -2.79 -21.95
CA LEU A 17 3.94 -1.63 -22.42
C LEU A 17 4.73 -1.90 -23.69
N SER A 18 5.26 -3.11 -23.85
CA SER A 18 6.04 -3.49 -25.04
C SER A 18 5.22 -3.43 -26.33
N GLU A 19 3.88 -3.57 -26.24
CA GLU A 19 2.98 -3.43 -27.41
C GLU A 19 3.06 -2.04 -28.06
N ILE A 20 3.36 -1.02 -27.26
CA ILE A 20 3.36 0.38 -27.73
C ILE A 20 4.76 1.00 -27.72
N ALA A 21 5.67 0.54 -26.87
CA ALA A 21 6.97 1.16 -26.61
C ALA A 21 8.17 0.25 -26.94
N GLY A 22 7.94 -0.94 -27.50
CA GLY A 22 8.99 -1.83 -28.00
C GLY A 22 9.69 -2.69 -26.94
N PRO A 23 10.73 -3.42 -27.33
CA PRO A 23 11.35 -4.50 -26.54
C PRO A 23 12.02 -4.01 -25.25
N ASP A 24 12.44 -2.76 -25.15
CA ASP A 24 13.06 -2.21 -23.93
C ASP A 24 12.11 -2.19 -22.73
N ARG A 25 10.81 -2.37 -22.95
CA ARG A 25 9.78 -2.44 -21.89
C ARG A 25 9.43 -3.85 -21.46
N LEU A 26 9.95 -4.84 -22.17
CA LEU A 26 9.70 -6.26 -21.87
C LEU A 26 10.04 -6.67 -20.41
N PRO A 27 11.13 -6.21 -19.77
CA PRO A 27 11.40 -6.52 -18.37
C PRO A 27 10.28 -6.07 -17.42
N ILE A 28 9.65 -4.90 -17.69
CA ILE A 28 8.52 -4.38 -16.93
C ILE A 28 7.29 -5.26 -17.13
N ASP A 29 6.99 -5.62 -18.38
CA ASP A 29 5.82 -6.43 -18.71
C ASP A 29 5.93 -7.83 -18.10
N ARG A 30 7.10 -8.48 -18.20
CA ARG A 30 7.37 -9.77 -17.55
C ARG A 30 7.17 -9.70 -16.04
N PHE A 31 7.67 -8.64 -15.39
CA PHE A 31 7.52 -8.44 -13.97
C PHE A 31 6.04 -8.41 -13.55
N PHE A 32 5.21 -7.56 -14.20
CA PHE A 32 3.79 -7.44 -13.84
C PHE A 32 2.96 -8.68 -14.19
N ARG A 33 3.30 -9.40 -15.27
CA ARG A 33 2.67 -10.69 -15.59
C ARG A 33 2.95 -11.72 -14.51
N ARG A 34 4.20 -11.87 -14.09
CA ARG A 34 4.62 -12.81 -13.05
C ARG A 34 4.15 -12.42 -11.66
N LEU A 35 4.04 -11.12 -11.38
CA LEU A 35 3.39 -10.61 -10.16
C LEU A 35 1.90 -10.99 -10.08
N GLY A 36 1.28 -11.42 -11.18
CA GLY A 36 -0.10 -11.89 -11.19
C GLY A 36 -1.15 -10.79 -11.19
N MET A 37 -0.83 -9.61 -11.76
CA MET A 37 -1.78 -8.48 -11.81
C MET A 37 -3.05 -8.83 -12.57
N VAL A 38 -2.90 -9.41 -13.76
CA VAL A 38 -4.05 -9.87 -14.58
C VAL A 38 -4.81 -11.00 -13.90
N TYR A 39 -4.09 -11.94 -13.29
CA TYR A 39 -4.67 -13.04 -12.51
C TYR A 39 -5.60 -12.56 -11.39
N GLY A 40 -5.16 -11.57 -10.59
CA GLY A 40 -5.98 -11.00 -9.52
C GLY A 40 -7.21 -10.23 -10.06
N ALA A 41 -7.03 -9.47 -11.14
CA ALA A 41 -8.12 -8.73 -11.78
C ALA A 41 -9.19 -9.68 -12.37
N GLU A 42 -8.79 -10.79 -13.01
CA GLU A 42 -9.70 -11.81 -13.56
C GLU A 42 -10.51 -12.52 -12.47
N LYS A 43 -9.87 -12.85 -11.34
CA LYS A 43 -10.58 -13.43 -10.18
C LYS A 43 -11.62 -12.46 -9.61
N THR A 44 -11.27 -11.19 -9.51
CA THR A 44 -12.18 -10.15 -9.03
C THR A 44 -13.37 -9.97 -9.99
N GLU A 45 -13.10 -9.87 -11.30
CA GLU A 45 -14.15 -9.77 -12.33
C GLU A 45 -15.12 -10.96 -12.28
N ALA A 46 -14.57 -12.18 -12.22
CA ALA A 46 -15.38 -13.39 -12.14
C ALA A 46 -16.25 -13.43 -10.88
N ASN A 47 -15.70 -13.03 -9.73
CA ASN A 47 -16.45 -12.97 -8.47
C ASN A 47 -17.58 -11.93 -8.53
N ILE A 48 -17.30 -10.71 -9.00
CA ILE A 48 -18.32 -9.65 -9.13
C ILE A 48 -19.42 -10.10 -10.08
N ASN A 49 -19.08 -10.65 -11.24
CA ASN A 49 -20.04 -11.13 -12.22
C ASN A 49 -20.96 -12.24 -11.69
N ALA A 50 -20.43 -13.12 -10.83
CA ALA A 50 -21.19 -14.23 -10.27
C ALA A 50 -22.02 -13.86 -9.03
N ASN A 51 -21.53 -12.95 -8.20
CA ASN A 51 -22.03 -12.81 -6.82
C ASN A 51 -22.53 -11.38 -6.48
N ASN A 52 -22.28 -10.37 -7.34
CA ASN A 52 -22.63 -9.00 -7.03
C ASN A 52 -23.24 -8.25 -8.24
N PRO A 53 -24.52 -8.48 -8.54
CA PRO A 53 -25.17 -7.90 -9.73
C PRO A 53 -25.23 -6.36 -9.70
N GLU A 54 -25.36 -5.74 -8.51
CA GLU A 54 -25.37 -4.27 -8.39
C GLU A 54 -24.02 -3.67 -8.78
N MET A 55 -22.93 -4.27 -8.32
CA MET A 55 -21.60 -3.79 -8.69
C MET A 55 -21.24 -4.09 -10.13
N LYS A 56 -21.71 -5.23 -10.66
CA LYS A 56 -21.58 -5.54 -12.09
C LYS A 56 -22.25 -4.45 -12.94
N GLU A 57 -23.51 -4.12 -12.65
CA GLU A 57 -24.24 -3.04 -13.34
C GLU A 57 -23.51 -1.70 -13.23
N THR A 58 -23.00 -1.36 -12.05
CA THR A 58 -22.25 -0.10 -11.80
C THR A 58 -20.99 -0.02 -12.66
N VAL A 59 -20.20 -1.08 -12.71
CA VAL A 59 -18.95 -1.13 -13.50
C VAL A 59 -19.25 -1.19 -14.98
N ASP A 60 -20.29 -1.89 -15.40
CA ASP A 60 -20.75 -1.94 -16.80
C ASP A 60 -21.22 -0.56 -17.27
N ALA A 61 -21.96 0.18 -16.44
CA ALA A 61 -22.40 1.54 -16.75
C ALA A 61 -21.21 2.51 -16.89
N TYR A 62 -20.22 2.41 -15.98
CA TYR A 62 -18.97 3.18 -16.09
C TYR A 62 -18.22 2.85 -17.38
N THR A 63 -18.10 1.55 -17.71
CA THR A 63 -17.48 1.05 -18.93
C THR A 63 -18.18 1.60 -20.18
N ALA A 64 -19.51 1.59 -20.19
CA ALA A 64 -20.29 2.14 -21.30
C ALA A 64 -20.07 3.65 -21.48
N GLY A 65 -19.97 4.41 -20.38
CA GLY A 65 -19.67 5.84 -20.41
C GLY A 65 -18.30 6.16 -21.01
N VAL A 66 -17.27 5.42 -20.60
CA VAL A 66 -15.92 5.58 -21.17
C VAL A 66 -15.91 5.25 -22.67
N ASN A 67 -16.57 4.17 -23.06
CA ASN A 67 -16.64 3.76 -24.47
C ASN A 67 -17.47 4.71 -25.33
N ALA A 68 -18.52 5.30 -24.79
CA ALA A 68 -19.27 6.35 -25.47
C ALA A 68 -18.38 7.58 -25.77
N PHE A 69 -17.55 7.97 -24.80
CA PHE A 69 -16.57 9.05 -24.99
C PHE A 69 -15.53 8.69 -26.07
N ILE A 70 -14.95 7.49 -26.01
CA ILE A 70 -13.98 7.03 -27.03
C ILE A 70 -14.59 7.06 -28.44
N LYS A 71 -15.83 6.59 -28.56
CA LYS A 71 -16.54 6.54 -29.86
C LYS A 71 -16.85 7.91 -30.46
N GLN A 72 -17.07 8.92 -29.60
CA GLN A 72 -17.41 10.29 -30.02
C GLN A 72 -16.18 11.16 -30.26
N MET A 73 -14.99 10.70 -29.86
CA MET A 73 -13.77 11.47 -29.92
C MET A 73 -13.31 11.68 -31.37
N ASP A 74 -13.19 12.94 -31.79
CA ASP A 74 -12.58 13.25 -33.08
C ASP A 74 -11.08 12.90 -33.02
N PRO A 75 -10.49 12.32 -34.09
CA PRO A 75 -9.06 12.12 -34.17
C PRO A 75 -8.21 13.38 -33.91
N ALA A 76 -8.73 14.56 -34.22
CA ALA A 76 -8.07 15.83 -33.94
C ALA A 76 -7.98 16.11 -32.44
N ASP A 77 -8.97 15.69 -31.65
CA ASP A 77 -9.05 15.87 -30.19
C ASP A 77 -8.36 14.75 -29.40
N MET A 78 -7.82 13.76 -30.11
CA MET A 78 -7.09 12.66 -29.45
C MET A 78 -5.92 13.21 -28.62
N PRO A 79 -5.75 12.77 -27.35
CA PRO A 79 -4.62 13.14 -26.50
C PRO A 79 -3.28 13.04 -27.22
N PHE A 80 -2.43 14.03 -27.01
CA PHE A 80 -1.14 14.16 -27.70
C PHE A 80 -0.27 12.90 -27.55
N GLU A 81 -0.31 12.26 -26.40
CA GLU A 81 0.49 11.09 -26.08
C GLU A 81 0.17 9.89 -26.97
N PHE A 82 -1.12 9.68 -27.35
CA PHE A 82 -1.48 8.65 -28.33
C PHE A 82 -0.86 8.95 -29.70
N LYS A 83 -0.88 10.22 -30.11
CA LYS A 83 -0.28 10.65 -31.38
C LYS A 83 1.24 10.49 -31.36
N LEU A 84 1.89 10.88 -30.26
CA LEU A 84 3.34 10.80 -30.08
C LEU A 84 3.82 9.33 -30.12
N MET A 85 3.12 8.42 -29.47
CA MET A 85 3.47 7.00 -29.39
C MET A 85 2.90 6.18 -30.56
N ASN A 86 2.14 6.83 -31.45
CA ASN A 86 1.52 6.24 -32.65
C ASN A 86 0.67 5.00 -32.35
N TYR A 87 -0.29 5.13 -31.40
CA TYR A 87 -1.30 4.11 -31.16
C TYR A 87 -2.65 4.76 -30.83
N ALA A 88 -3.74 3.98 -30.87
CA ALA A 88 -5.09 4.42 -30.57
C ALA A 88 -5.57 3.88 -29.23
N PRO A 89 -6.48 4.58 -28.53
CA PRO A 89 -7.13 4.04 -27.35
C PRO A 89 -7.95 2.80 -27.72
N GLU A 90 -7.89 1.79 -26.90
CA GLU A 90 -8.75 0.61 -27.01
C GLU A 90 -10.00 0.79 -26.13
N ASN A 91 -11.05 0.05 -26.44
CA ASN A 91 -12.26 0.03 -25.63
C ASN A 91 -11.93 -0.29 -24.16
N TRP A 92 -12.60 0.42 -23.25
CA TRP A 92 -12.58 0.11 -21.84
C TRP A 92 -13.36 -1.17 -21.57
N THR A 93 -12.87 -1.99 -20.65
CA THR A 93 -13.56 -3.20 -20.19
C THR A 93 -13.65 -3.17 -18.66
N PRO A 94 -14.61 -3.87 -18.05
CA PRO A 94 -14.68 -4.01 -16.59
C PRO A 94 -13.36 -4.44 -15.96
N LYS A 95 -12.64 -5.36 -16.59
CA LYS A 95 -11.32 -5.82 -16.17
C LYS A 95 -10.32 -4.69 -15.97
N LYS A 96 -10.34 -3.64 -16.81
CA LYS A 96 -9.42 -2.48 -16.67
C LYS A 96 -9.66 -1.71 -15.38
N THR A 97 -10.90 -1.62 -14.90
CA THR A 97 -11.20 -1.03 -13.58
C THR A 97 -10.58 -1.85 -12.45
N TYR A 98 -10.63 -3.18 -12.53
CA TYR A 98 -10.00 -4.06 -11.53
C TYR A 98 -8.48 -4.09 -11.66
N LEU A 99 -7.93 -4.01 -12.86
CA LEU A 99 -6.49 -3.83 -13.09
C LEU A 99 -5.97 -2.53 -12.48
N PHE A 100 -6.75 -1.46 -12.53
CA PHE A 100 -6.38 -0.22 -11.87
C PHE A 100 -6.30 -0.40 -10.34
N LEU A 101 -7.24 -1.12 -9.72
CA LEU A 101 -7.17 -1.46 -8.30
C LEU A 101 -5.93 -2.32 -7.98
N MET A 102 -5.58 -3.28 -8.85
CA MET A 102 -4.34 -4.05 -8.72
C MET A 102 -3.10 -3.15 -8.80
N PHE A 103 -3.09 -2.18 -9.73
CA PHE A 103 -2.00 -1.21 -9.84
C PHE A 103 -1.84 -0.39 -8.56
N MET A 104 -2.93 0.11 -7.99
CA MET A 104 -2.92 0.83 -6.71
C MET A 104 -2.48 -0.08 -5.56
N SER A 105 -2.87 -1.36 -5.59
CA SER A 105 -2.38 -2.33 -4.61
C SER A 105 -0.87 -2.52 -4.71
N TYR A 106 -0.33 -2.58 -5.92
CA TYR A 106 1.13 -2.62 -6.14
C TYR A 106 1.82 -1.32 -5.67
N ASP A 107 1.32 -0.15 -6.06
CA ASP A 107 1.93 1.14 -5.70
C ASP A 107 1.99 1.34 -4.16
N LEU A 108 1.03 0.83 -3.43
CA LEU A 108 0.93 1.00 -1.98
C LEU A 108 1.49 -0.17 -1.16
N THR A 109 1.61 -1.38 -1.72
CA THR A 109 2.14 -2.57 -1.03
C THR A 109 3.31 -3.24 -1.73
N GLY A 110 3.64 -2.83 -2.95
CA GLY A 110 4.65 -3.49 -3.79
C GLY A 110 6.08 -3.45 -3.24
N ARG A 111 6.34 -2.62 -2.22
CA ARG A 111 7.60 -2.72 -1.45
C ARG A 111 7.73 -4.06 -0.75
N ALA A 112 6.61 -4.66 -0.32
CA ALA A 112 6.60 -6.00 0.24
C ALA A 112 7.13 -7.04 -0.76
N ALA A 113 6.89 -6.85 -2.08
CA ALA A 113 7.47 -7.71 -3.12
C ALA A 113 9.02 -7.73 -3.15
N THR A 114 9.69 -6.86 -2.41
CA THR A 114 11.14 -6.84 -2.26
C THR A 114 11.59 -6.90 -0.81
N SER A 115 10.75 -6.55 0.15
CA SER A 115 11.14 -6.50 1.56
C SER A 115 11.55 -7.86 2.08
N ASP A 116 10.77 -8.92 1.82
CA ASP A 116 11.10 -10.27 2.27
C ASP A 116 12.44 -10.76 1.72
N LEU A 117 12.72 -10.45 0.43
CA LEU A 117 14.00 -10.75 -0.19
C LEU A 117 15.14 -10.00 0.49
N GLN A 118 14.95 -8.69 0.73
CA GLN A 118 15.95 -7.84 1.37
C GLN A 118 16.18 -8.25 2.82
N LEU A 119 15.12 -8.49 3.59
CA LEU A 119 15.21 -8.91 4.99
C LEU A 119 15.84 -10.29 5.11
N THR A 120 15.46 -11.23 4.23
CA THR A 120 16.12 -12.56 4.16
C THR A 120 17.61 -12.41 3.90
N ASN A 121 18.01 -11.64 2.88
CA ASN A 121 19.40 -11.42 2.56
C ASN A 121 20.15 -10.69 3.67
N THR A 122 19.50 -9.76 4.37
CA THR A 122 20.08 -9.04 5.50
C THR A 122 20.26 -9.96 6.71
N ARG A 123 19.27 -10.78 7.04
CA ARG A 123 19.37 -11.81 8.09
C ARG A 123 20.50 -12.80 7.78
N ASP A 124 20.58 -13.30 6.53
CA ASP A 124 21.59 -14.23 6.10
C ASP A 124 23.02 -13.66 6.21
N PHE A 125 23.16 -12.33 6.00
CA PHE A 125 24.42 -11.62 6.12
C PHE A 125 24.83 -11.33 7.57
N LEU A 126 23.88 -10.86 8.39
CA LEU A 126 24.15 -10.40 9.76
C LEU A 126 24.08 -11.54 10.79
N GLY A 127 23.38 -12.63 10.48
CA GLY A 127 22.87 -13.58 11.45
C GLY A 127 21.61 -13.06 12.16
N TYR A 128 20.74 -13.98 12.57
CA TYR A 128 19.43 -13.62 13.15
C TYR A 128 19.53 -12.76 14.41
N ASP A 129 20.46 -13.06 15.32
CA ASP A 129 20.60 -12.34 16.59
C ASP A 129 20.95 -10.86 16.41
N LEU A 130 21.79 -10.52 15.41
CA LEU A 130 22.12 -9.14 15.10
C LEU A 130 20.98 -8.48 14.29
N PHE A 131 20.37 -9.23 13.39
CA PHE A 131 19.19 -8.78 12.66
C PHE A 131 18.07 -8.35 13.62
N ASP A 132 17.71 -9.19 14.60
CA ASP A 132 16.62 -8.96 15.54
C ASP A 132 16.86 -7.70 16.41
N LYS A 133 18.12 -7.43 16.77
CA LYS A 133 18.50 -6.20 17.47
C LYS A 133 18.37 -4.94 16.63
N LEU A 134 18.61 -5.03 15.31
CA LEU A 134 18.55 -3.88 14.39
C LEU A 134 17.14 -3.63 13.85
N TYR A 135 16.36 -4.68 13.68
CA TYR A 135 14.98 -4.63 13.14
C TYR A 135 13.98 -4.98 14.23
N THR A 136 13.99 -4.21 15.29
CA THR A 136 13.09 -4.42 16.45
C THR A 136 11.65 -4.04 16.11
N ASN A 137 10.70 -4.85 16.58
CA ASN A 137 9.27 -4.57 16.45
C ASN A 137 8.72 -3.65 17.53
N ASN A 138 9.40 -3.55 18.67
CA ASN A 138 8.95 -2.78 19.81
C ASN A 138 9.65 -1.41 19.82
N GLN A 139 8.83 -0.35 19.71
CA GLN A 139 9.30 1.02 19.75
C GLN A 139 8.55 1.77 20.86
N ASP A 140 9.18 1.96 22.00
CA ASP A 140 8.58 2.68 23.16
C ASP A 140 8.23 4.14 22.83
N SER A 141 8.97 4.75 21.89
CA SER A 141 8.73 6.11 21.41
C SER A 141 7.61 6.21 20.38
N LEU A 142 6.99 5.08 20.02
CA LEU A 142 5.91 5.04 19.04
C LEU A 142 4.70 5.85 19.51
N ASP A 143 4.15 6.66 18.61
CA ASP A 143 2.84 7.31 18.76
C ASP A 143 1.87 6.72 17.73
N PRO A 144 1.20 5.61 18.08
CA PRO A 144 0.40 4.84 17.12
C PRO A 144 -0.89 5.54 16.72
N ILE A 145 -1.49 5.08 15.61
CA ILE A 145 -2.78 5.59 15.12
C ILE A 145 -3.87 5.41 16.18
N ILE A 146 -3.97 4.20 16.74
CA ILE A 146 -4.84 3.89 17.88
C ILE A 146 -4.08 4.22 19.16
N PRO A 147 -4.64 5.03 20.06
CA PRO A 147 -3.95 5.46 21.27
C PRO A 147 -3.35 4.32 22.09
N LYS A 148 -2.16 4.54 22.63
CA LYS A 148 -1.46 3.57 23.50
C LYS A 148 -2.35 3.14 24.66
N GLY A 149 -2.22 1.87 25.05
CA GLY A 149 -2.97 1.30 26.16
C GLY A 149 -4.44 0.99 25.82
N THR A 150 -4.84 1.08 24.56
CA THR A 150 -6.15 0.62 24.12
C THR A 150 -6.31 -0.86 24.46
N VAL A 151 -7.41 -1.20 25.12
CA VAL A 151 -7.72 -2.59 25.49
C VAL A 151 -8.39 -3.28 24.31
N TYR A 152 -7.77 -4.37 23.85
CA TYR A 152 -8.31 -5.20 22.78
C TYR A 152 -8.96 -6.47 23.35
N GLN A 153 -9.94 -7.00 22.62
CA GLN A 153 -10.53 -8.29 22.95
C GLN A 153 -9.53 -9.42 22.67
N LYS A 154 -9.79 -10.58 23.27
CA LYS A 154 -9.00 -11.78 22.97
C LYS A 154 -9.12 -12.12 21.47
N PRO A 155 -8.00 -12.38 20.77
CA PRO A 155 -8.02 -12.65 19.34
C PRO A 155 -8.79 -13.94 19.04
N SER A 156 -9.58 -13.92 17.95
CA SER A 156 -10.30 -15.12 17.47
C SER A 156 -9.37 -16.15 16.86
N ILE A 157 -8.21 -15.72 16.34
CA ILE A 157 -7.19 -16.56 15.71
C ILE A 157 -5.88 -16.39 16.47
N VAL A 158 -5.31 -17.49 16.93
CA VAL A 158 -3.98 -17.53 17.55
C VAL A 158 -3.06 -18.36 16.66
N PRO A 159 -2.26 -17.74 15.80
CA PRO A 159 -1.38 -18.46 14.88
C PRO A 159 -0.32 -19.27 15.64
N ILE A 160 -0.08 -20.49 15.20
CA ILE A 160 0.87 -21.41 15.82
C ILE A 160 2.21 -21.33 15.06
N LYS A 161 3.28 -20.95 15.76
CA LYS A 161 4.64 -20.97 15.22
C LYS A 161 5.07 -22.43 14.98
N PRO A 162 5.60 -22.78 13.78
CA PRO A 162 6.13 -24.12 13.52
C PRO A 162 7.25 -24.51 14.48
N ILE A 163 7.30 -25.76 14.89
CA ILE A 163 8.31 -26.26 15.86
C ILE A 163 9.73 -26.08 15.31
N ASN A 164 9.90 -26.24 13.98
CA ASN A 164 11.18 -26.10 13.29
C ASN A 164 11.49 -24.66 12.86
N ALA A 165 10.65 -23.68 13.19
CA ALA A 165 10.82 -22.31 12.69
C ALA A 165 12.15 -21.67 13.09
N ASP A 166 12.70 -22.00 14.25
CA ASP A 166 14.00 -21.45 14.69
C ASP A 166 15.15 -21.89 13.77
N SER A 167 15.21 -23.16 13.38
CA SER A 167 16.28 -23.67 12.51
C SER A 167 15.99 -23.54 11.03
N ALA A 168 14.73 -23.77 10.61
CA ALA A 168 14.37 -23.82 9.19
C ALA A 168 13.96 -22.46 8.60
N TYR A 169 13.78 -21.43 9.44
CA TYR A 169 13.32 -20.13 8.99
C TYR A 169 14.07 -18.95 9.61
N LEU A 170 14.18 -18.84 10.95
CA LEU A 170 14.79 -17.68 11.59
C LEU A 170 16.33 -17.69 11.47
N HIS A 171 16.97 -18.81 11.78
CA HIS A 171 18.44 -18.95 11.79
C HIS A 171 19.02 -19.58 10.52
N GLN A 172 18.27 -19.58 9.42
CA GLN A 172 18.86 -19.95 8.13
C GLN A 172 19.98 -18.98 7.78
N SER A 173 21.10 -19.52 7.29
CA SER A 173 22.22 -18.74 6.78
C SER A 173 22.63 -19.31 5.42
N THR A 174 22.50 -18.49 4.40
CA THR A 174 23.18 -18.70 3.12
C THR A 174 24.22 -17.61 3.00
N ALA A 175 25.50 -17.95 3.00
CA ALA A 175 26.62 -17.00 2.99
C ALA A 175 26.69 -16.22 1.66
N VAL A 176 25.80 -15.25 1.46
CA VAL A 176 25.73 -14.43 0.24
C VAL A 176 25.57 -12.98 0.60
N GLY A 177 26.41 -12.12 0.01
CA GLY A 177 26.42 -10.67 0.27
C GLY A 177 25.11 -9.96 -0.05
N ILE A 178 24.94 -8.78 0.53
CA ILE A 178 23.81 -7.88 0.27
C ILE A 178 23.90 -7.38 -1.17
N THR A 179 22.86 -7.60 -1.96
CA THR A 179 22.72 -7.04 -3.30
C THR A 179 21.58 -6.02 -3.28
N ASN A 180 21.87 -4.79 -3.67
CA ASN A 180 20.85 -3.77 -3.86
C ASN A 180 20.44 -3.80 -5.34
N VAL A 181 19.22 -4.25 -5.62
CA VAL A 181 18.66 -4.28 -6.98
C VAL A 181 17.31 -3.61 -6.98
N GLU A 182 17.14 -2.64 -7.86
CA GLU A 182 15.86 -1.99 -8.06
C GLU A 182 14.91 -2.91 -8.84
N THR A 183 13.67 -2.99 -8.37
CA THR A 183 12.59 -3.61 -9.14
C THR A 183 12.12 -2.67 -10.24
N PRO A 184 11.69 -3.20 -11.40
CA PRO A 184 11.07 -2.36 -12.42
C PRO A 184 9.89 -1.58 -11.85
N LEU A 185 9.85 -0.26 -12.07
CA LEU A 185 8.79 0.62 -11.58
C LEU A 185 8.50 0.46 -10.07
N ALA A 186 9.55 0.34 -9.26
CA ALA A 186 9.39 0.28 -7.80
C ALA A 186 8.57 1.47 -7.29
N PRO A 187 7.63 1.25 -6.36
CA PRO A 187 6.88 2.34 -5.75
C PRO A 187 7.80 3.40 -5.17
N ASN A 188 7.43 4.67 -5.33
CA ASN A 188 8.25 5.77 -4.82
C ASN A 188 8.39 5.63 -3.29
N LYS A 189 9.65 5.56 -2.82
CA LYS A 189 9.96 5.44 -1.37
C LYS A 189 9.46 6.63 -0.53
N ASN A 190 9.18 7.75 -1.17
CA ASN A 190 8.68 8.96 -0.52
C ASN A 190 7.15 9.04 -0.51
N ASN A 191 6.44 8.08 -1.15
CA ASN A 191 4.98 8.01 -1.04
C ASN A 191 4.59 7.90 0.43
N GLY A 192 3.55 8.64 0.80
CA GLY A 192 2.99 8.65 2.13
C GLY A 192 1.63 9.32 2.10
N SER A 193 1.07 9.64 3.24
CA SER A 193 -0.18 10.39 3.34
C SER A 193 -0.37 10.90 4.75
N ASN A 194 -1.16 11.96 4.92
CA ASN A 194 -1.67 12.35 6.23
C ASN A 194 -3.20 12.38 6.19
N ASN A 195 -3.84 12.01 7.26
CA ASN A 195 -5.23 12.36 7.51
C ASN A 195 -5.50 12.50 9.00
N TRP A 196 -6.48 13.31 9.34
CA TRP A 196 -7.00 13.42 10.71
C TRP A 196 -8.43 13.93 10.69
N ALA A 197 -9.17 13.63 11.77
CA ALA A 197 -10.45 14.22 12.05
C ALA A 197 -10.46 14.74 13.49
N VAL A 198 -10.97 15.96 13.68
CA VAL A 198 -11.04 16.65 14.97
C VAL A 198 -12.50 16.72 15.41
N ALA A 199 -12.78 16.35 16.65
CA ALA A 199 -14.13 16.40 17.22
C ALA A 199 -14.62 17.84 17.37
N GLY A 200 -15.94 18.04 17.31
CA GLY A 200 -16.58 19.34 17.49
C GLY A 200 -16.20 20.03 18.82
N SER A 201 -15.87 19.28 19.87
CA SER A 201 -15.39 19.83 21.14
C SER A 201 -14.07 20.60 21.05
N LYS A 202 -13.27 20.36 20.01
CA LYS A 202 -11.99 21.05 19.76
C LYS A 202 -12.12 22.15 18.69
N THR A 203 -13.24 22.24 17.98
CA THR A 203 -13.41 23.16 16.84
C THR A 203 -14.19 24.42 17.22
N LYS A 204 -13.92 25.51 16.49
CA LYS A 204 -14.64 26.79 16.64
C LYS A 204 -16.13 26.68 16.26
N SER A 205 -16.43 25.83 15.28
CA SER A 205 -17.79 25.62 14.79
C SER A 205 -18.64 24.69 15.64
N GLY A 206 -18.05 23.97 16.59
CA GLY A 206 -18.71 22.88 17.31
C GLY A 206 -18.99 21.64 16.46
N ARG A 207 -18.52 21.60 15.21
CA ARG A 207 -18.67 20.49 14.27
C ARG A 207 -17.32 19.86 13.94
N PRO A 208 -17.24 18.54 13.68
CA PRO A 208 -16.00 17.91 13.27
C PRO A 208 -15.42 18.53 11.99
N ILE A 209 -14.08 18.54 11.92
CA ILE A 209 -13.34 18.91 10.71
C ILE A 209 -12.46 17.73 10.34
N LEU A 210 -12.43 17.36 9.05
CA LEU A 210 -11.55 16.32 8.50
C LEU A 210 -10.58 16.96 7.52
N ALA A 211 -9.29 16.58 7.63
CA ALA A 211 -8.24 16.89 6.67
C ALA A 211 -7.65 15.58 6.12
N SER A 212 -7.35 15.55 4.83
CA SER A 212 -6.75 14.37 4.17
C SER A 212 -5.88 14.82 3.00
N ASP A 213 -4.60 14.48 3.02
CA ASP A 213 -3.65 14.77 1.95
C ASP A 213 -2.80 13.53 1.61
N PRO A 214 -3.16 12.80 0.54
CA PRO A 214 -2.40 11.67 0.05
C PRO A 214 -1.15 12.16 -0.70
N HIS A 215 0.03 11.72 -0.25
CA HIS A 215 1.33 12.03 -0.87
C HIS A 215 1.72 10.92 -1.83
N LEU A 216 1.06 10.87 -2.99
CA LEU A 216 1.42 10.03 -4.11
C LEU A 216 2.30 10.84 -5.09
N GLY A 217 2.77 10.22 -6.16
CA GLY A 217 3.69 10.89 -7.07
C GLY A 217 3.18 12.24 -7.59
N LEU A 218 4.01 13.27 -7.50
CA LEU A 218 3.76 14.59 -8.10
C LEU A 218 4.22 14.55 -9.55
N ASN A 219 3.32 14.28 -10.45
CA ASN A 219 3.58 14.11 -11.87
C ASN A 219 2.46 14.72 -12.72
N MET A 220 2.74 14.91 -14.00
CA MET A 220 1.78 15.36 -14.99
C MET A 220 1.55 14.24 -16.03
N PRO A 221 0.32 13.74 -16.20
CA PRO A 221 -0.91 14.12 -15.52
C PRO A 221 -0.93 13.74 -14.05
N SER A 222 -1.58 14.58 -13.22
CA SER A 222 -1.82 14.23 -11.82
C SER A 222 -2.63 12.93 -11.71
N LEU A 223 -2.33 12.10 -10.72
CA LEU A 223 -3.13 10.92 -10.42
C LEU A 223 -4.57 11.29 -10.06
N TRP A 224 -4.74 12.35 -9.28
CA TRP A 224 -6.03 12.81 -8.77
C TRP A 224 -6.75 13.76 -9.73
N TYR A 225 -8.09 13.70 -9.75
CA TYR A 225 -8.95 14.73 -10.31
C TYR A 225 -10.20 14.93 -9.44
N GLU A 226 -10.69 16.14 -9.40
CA GLU A 226 -11.93 16.49 -8.70
C GLU A 226 -13.15 16.09 -9.51
N VAL A 227 -14.18 15.59 -8.81
CA VAL A 227 -15.46 15.24 -9.39
C VAL A 227 -16.58 15.42 -8.39
N GLN A 228 -17.72 15.91 -8.86
CA GLN A 228 -18.99 15.88 -8.15
C GLN A 228 -19.97 14.97 -8.89
N ILE A 229 -20.55 14.03 -8.16
CA ILE A 229 -21.56 13.11 -8.68
C ILE A 229 -22.86 13.41 -7.91
N THR A 230 -23.85 13.96 -8.62
CA THR A 230 -25.16 14.26 -8.06
C THR A 230 -26.23 13.40 -8.71
N THR A 231 -27.00 12.71 -7.90
CA THR A 231 -28.14 11.89 -8.30
C THR A 231 -29.39 12.32 -7.52
N PRO A 232 -30.59 11.81 -7.84
CA PRO A 232 -31.77 12.11 -7.04
C PRO A 232 -31.67 11.68 -5.56
N THR A 233 -30.76 10.77 -5.22
CA THR A 233 -30.67 10.15 -3.89
C THR A 233 -29.45 10.58 -3.07
N HIS A 234 -28.39 11.09 -3.72
CA HIS A 234 -27.16 11.52 -3.05
C HIS A 234 -26.36 12.49 -3.91
N SER A 235 -25.57 13.31 -3.25
CA SER A 235 -24.51 14.13 -3.87
C SER A 235 -23.19 13.87 -3.17
N THR A 236 -22.16 13.61 -3.95
CA THR A 236 -20.83 13.30 -3.44
C THR A 236 -19.80 14.11 -4.21
N TYR A 237 -18.90 14.78 -3.48
CA TYR A 237 -17.82 15.58 -4.04
C TYR A 237 -16.48 15.16 -3.47
N GLY A 238 -15.45 15.20 -4.29
CA GLY A 238 -14.08 14.95 -3.85
C GLY A 238 -13.12 14.58 -4.96
N ALA A 239 -12.07 13.89 -4.59
CA ALA A 239 -11.02 13.43 -5.50
C ALA A 239 -11.20 11.95 -5.86
N SER A 240 -10.97 11.63 -7.13
CA SER A 240 -11.04 10.28 -7.68
C SER A 240 -9.81 9.98 -8.55
N PHE A 241 -9.71 8.74 -8.97
CA PHE A 241 -8.71 8.27 -9.93
C PHE A 241 -9.32 8.04 -11.30
N PRO A 242 -8.61 8.36 -12.40
CA PRO A 242 -9.01 7.93 -13.73
C PRO A 242 -9.09 6.39 -13.80
N GLY A 243 -10.26 5.86 -14.06
CA GLY A 243 -10.53 4.40 -14.05
C GLY A 243 -11.37 3.91 -12.86
N SER A 244 -11.62 4.76 -11.85
CA SER A 244 -12.49 4.46 -10.72
C SER A 244 -13.90 5.00 -10.91
N PRO A 245 -14.97 4.20 -10.67
CA PRO A 245 -16.36 4.65 -10.78
C PRO A 245 -16.90 5.37 -9.53
N ALA A 246 -16.05 5.79 -8.59
CA ALA A 246 -16.47 6.41 -7.32
C ALA A 246 -15.49 7.49 -6.86
N VAL A 247 -15.94 8.39 -5.98
CA VAL A 247 -15.09 9.32 -5.24
C VAL A 247 -14.33 8.54 -4.17
N ILE A 248 -13.00 8.66 -4.18
CA ILE A 248 -12.09 7.92 -3.29
C ILE A 248 -11.88 8.66 -1.96
N ILE A 249 -11.65 9.96 -2.02
CA ILE A 249 -11.50 10.85 -0.86
C ILE A 249 -12.46 12.01 -1.05
N GLY A 250 -13.32 12.28 -0.07
CA GLY A 250 -14.29 13.35 -0.21
C GLY A 250 -15.33 13.37 0.86
N PHE A 251 -16.49 13.91 0.50
CA PHE A 251 -17.65 14.03 1.39
C PHE A 251 -18.97 13.96 0.62
N ASN A 252 -20.01 13.66 1.35
CA ASN A 252 -21.41 13.78 0.93
C ASN A 252 -22.22 14.63 1.95
N ASP A 253 -23.52 14.64 1.85
CA ASP A 253 -24.39 15.43 2.73
C ASP A 253 -24.31 15.02 4.22
N SER A 254 -23.75 13.86 4.55
CA SER A 254 -23.81 13.25 5.87
C SER A 254 -22.45 13.06 6.52
N LEU A 255 -21.42 12.78 5.75
CA LEU A 255 -20.08 12.46 6.25
C LEU A 255 -18.97 12.81 5.26
N ALA A 256 -17.77 12.96 5.80
CA ALA A 256 -16.52 13.06 5.06
C ALA A 256 -15.61 11.87 5.38
N TRP A 257 -14.82 11.44 4.42
CA TRP A 257 -13.85 10.37 4.58
C TRP A 257 -12.54 10.65 3.84
N GLY A 258 -11.47 10.05 4.35
CA GLY A 258 -10.15 10.05 3.74
C GLY A 258 -9.43 8.74 3.98
N VAL A 259 -8.38 8.49 3.22
CA VAL A 259 -7.59 7.26 3.33
C VAL A 259 -6.09 7.57 3.38
N THR A 260 -5.35 6.77 4.15
CA THR A 260 -3.88 6.73 4.11
C THR A 260 -3.41 5.30 4.04
N ASN A 261 -2.24 5.05 3.44
CA ASN A 261 -1.66 3.72 3.39
C ASN A 261 -1.43 3.17 4.81
N ALA A 262 -1.94 1.96 5.05
CA ALA A 262 -1.81 1.28 6.34
C ALA A 262 -0.40 0.70 6.57
N GLY A 263 0.42 0.55 5.53
CA GLY A 263 1.75 -0.03 5.64
C GLY A 263 1.75 -1.45 6.22
N ARG A 264 0.73 -2.28 5.91
CA ARG A 264 0.63 -3.66 6.38
C ARG A 264 1.28 -4.60 5.38
N ASP A 265 1.93 -5.60 5.93
CA ASP A 265 2.43 -6.73 5.18
C ASP A 265 1.29 -7.66 4.75
N VAL A 266 1.12 -7.80 3.44
CA VAL A 266 0.01 -8.53 2.80
C VAL A 266 0.47 -9.45 1.67
N LEU A 267 1.80 -9.60 1.53
CA LEU A 267 2.45 -10.34 0.44
C LEU A 267 3.62 -11.13 1.00
N ASP A 268 3.70 -12.42 0.71
CA ASP A 268 4.76 -13.30 1.15
C ASP A 268 5.34 -14.11 0.00
N PHE A 269 6.65 -14.39 0.10
CA PHE A 269 7.33 -15.34 -0.77
C PHE A 269 7.50 -16.70 -0.12
N TYR A 270 7.26 -17.74 -0.93
CA TYR A 270 7.49 -19.15 -0.57
C TYR A 270 8.51 -19.77 -1.51
N GLU A 271 9.54 -20.38 -0.95
CA GLU A 271 10.55 -21.10 -1.73
C GLU A 271 10.02 -22.44 -2.23
N ILE A 272 10.02 -22.63 -3.55
CA ILE A 272 9.42 -23.79 -4.22
C ILE A 272 10.50 -24.76 -4.64
N LYS A 273 10.32 -26.02 -4.29
CA LYS A 273 11.14 -27.13 -4.77
C LYS A 273 10.46 -27.77 -5.97
N PHE A 274 10.92 -27.44 -7.18
CA PHE A 274 10.50 -28.13 -8.39
C PHE A 274 11.22 -29.46 -8.53
N LYS A 275 10.58 -30.43 -9.20
CA LYS A 275 11.11 -31.77 -9.42
C LYS A 275 12.28 -31.77 -10.41
N ASP A 276 12.12 -30.99 -11.48
CA ASP A 276 13.09 -30.85 -12.56
C ASP A 276 12.93 -29.50 -13.28
N SER A 277 13.73 -29.28 -14.31
CA SER A 277 13.73 -28.04 -15.10
C SER A 277 12.45 -27.79 -15.93
N THR A 278 11.55 -28.74 -16.02
CA THR A 278 10.25 -28.52 -16.66
C THR A 278 9.28 -27.73 -15.79
N GLU A 279 9.53 -27.72 -14.47
CA GLU A 279 8.70 -27.04 -13.46
C GLU A 279 7.22 -27.45 -13.51
N ASN A 280 6.95 -28.70 -13.95
CA ASN A 280 5.60 -29.24 -14.04
C ASN A 280 5.10 -29.84 -12.72
N GLU A 281 6.01 -30.17 -11.82
CA GLU A 281 5.69 -30.72 -10.51
C GLU A 281 6.52 -30.02 -9.42
N TYR A 282 5.88 -29.72 -8.28
CA TYR A 282 6.55 -29.15 -7.11
C TYR A 282 6.26 -29.97 -5.86
N TRP A 283 7.21 -29.98 -4.92
CA TRP A 283 7.06 -30.69 -3.66
C TRP A 283 6.24 -29.88 -2.66
N TYR A 284 5.16 -30.46 -2.16
CA TYR A 284 4.31 -29.85 -1.14
C TYR A 284 3.54 -30.93 -0.37
N ASN A 285 3.49 -30.79 0.96
CA ASN A 285 2.78 -31.71 1.84
C ASN A 285 3.15 -33.19 1.63
N GLY A 286 4.47 -33.48 1.57
CA GLY A 286 5.01 -34.83 1.48
C GLY A 286 4.84 -35.54 0.13
N LYS A 287 4.45 -34.82 -0.93
CA LYS A 287 4.27 -35.38 -2.28
C LYS A 287 4.58 -34.39 -3.39
N TRP A 288 4.77 -34.90 -4.62
CA TRP A 288 4.84 -34.12 -5.83
C TRP A 288 3.40 -33.74 -6.26
N ASN A 289 3.18 -32.45 -6.49
CA ASN A 289 1.92 -31.88 -6.96
C ASN A 289 2.13 -31.23 -8.33
N THR A 290 1.13 -31.31 -9.20
CA THR A 290 1.19 -30.67 -10.50
C THR A 290 1.19 -29.15 -10.37
N ALA A 291 2.10 -28.48 -11.06
CA ALA A 291 2.08 -27.03 -11.25
C ALA A 291 1.40 -26.73 -12.61
N GLU A 292 0.17 -26.26 -12.57
CA GLU A 292 -0.48 -25.78 -13.78
C GLU A 292 0.31 -24.60 -14.35
N LYS A 293 0.40 -24.54 -15.69
CA LYS A 293 1.10 -23.42 -16.36
C LYS A 293 0.11 -22.37 -16.81
N ARG A 294 0.22 -21.17 -16.25
CA ARG A 294 -0.46 -20.01 -16.79
C ARG A 294 0.34 -19.47 -17.97
N THR A 295 -0.25 -19.50 -19.16
CA THR A 295 0.37 -18.97 -20.38
C THR A 295 0.05 -17.48 -20.50
N GLU A 296 1.06 -16.65 -20.53
CA GLU A 296 0.97 -15.21 -20.75
C GLU A 296 1.68 -14.84 -22.05
N VAL A 297 0.96 -14.24 -23.00
CA VAL A 297 1.52 -13.76 -24.27
C VAL A 297 1.74 -12.27 -24.17
N ILE A 298 3.00 -11.85 -24.31
CA ILE A 298 3.41 -10.44 -24.29
C ILE A 298 3.72 -10.03 -25.74
N LYS A 299 2.87 -9.20 -26.30
CA LYS A 299 3.10 -8.61 -27.62
C LYS A 299 4.20 -7.56 -27.54
N VAL A 300 5.09 -7.56 -28.53
CA VAL A 300 6.22 -6.64 -28.59
C VAL A 300 6.22 -5.91 -29.92
N LYS A 301 6.08 -4.58 -29.88
CA LYS A 301 6.10 -3.73 -31.08
C LYS A 301 7.39 -3.97 -31.87
N ASP A 302 7.23 -4.19 -33.16
CA ASP A 302 8.33 -4.39 -34.12
C ASP A 302 9.23 -5.60 -33.79
N SER A 303 8.71 -6.60 -33.04
CA SER A 303 9.42 -7.82 -32.66
C SER A 303 8.46 -9.01 -32.55
N ALA A 304 9.01 -10.21 -32.31
CA ALA A 304 8.22 -11.40 -32.03
C ALA A 304 7.57 -11.31 -30.64
N ASP A 305 6.38 -11.90 -30.51
CA ASP A 305 5.71 -12.05 -29.21
C ASP A 305 6.55 -12.93 -28.28
N VAL A 306 6.52 -12.61 -26.98
CA VAL A 306 7.18 -13.40 -25.94
C VAL A 306 6.11 -14.17 -25.17
N VAL A 307 6.34 -15.48 -25.02
CA VAL A 307 5.42 -16.37 -24.28
C VAL A 307 6.06 -16.72 -22.93
N GLU A 308 5.38 -16.35 -21.85
CA GLU A 308 5.73 -16.75 -20.47
C GLU A 308 4.85 -17.94 -20.07
N GLN A 309 5.47 -18.97 -19.51
CA GLN A 309 4.81 -20.12 -18.90
C GLN A 309 5.03 -20.06 -17.39
N ILE A 310 4.06 -19.49 -16.67
CA ILE A 310 4.20 -19.22 -15.24
C ILE A 310 3.63 -20.41 -14.45
N PRO A 311 4.48 -21.16 -13.69
CA PRO A 311 3.98 -22.22 -12.83
C PRO A 311 3.07 -21.65 -11.73
N MET A 312 1.89 -22.25 -11.60
CA MET A 312 0.94 -21.94 -10.54
C MET A 312 1.07 -22.99 -9.43
N THR A 313 1.28 -22.54 -8.22
CA THR A 313 1.40 -23.39 -7.03
C THR A 313 0.24 -23.16 -6.08
N VAL A 314 0.17 -23.91 -4.99
CA VAL A 314 -0.79 -23.65 -3.90
C VAL A 314 -0.65 -22.24 -3.31
N TRP A 315 0.54 -21.65 -3.39
CA TRP A 315 0.86 -20.31 -2.88
C TRP A 315 0.47 -19.18 -3.86
N GLY A 316 0.31 -19.52 -5.12
CA GLY A 316 0.02 -18.60 -6.21
C GLY A 316 1.01 -18.71 -7.37
N PRO A 317 1.13 -17.67 -8.21
CA PRO A 317 2.06 -17.66 -9.33
C PRO A 317 3.52 -17.69 -8.88
N THR A 318 4.38 -18.40 -9.63
CA THR A 318 5.82 -18.37 -9.41
C THR A 318 6.41 -17.09 -9.99
N MET A 319 6.82 -16.19 -9.09
CA MET A 319 7.41 -14.90 -9.47
C MET A 319 8.82 -15.07 -10.04
N TYR A 320 9.65 -15.90 -9.39
CA TYR A 320 11.02 -16.18 -9.80
C TYR A 320 11.24 -17.69 -9.95
N ASP A 321 11.89 -18.09 -11.05
CA ASP A 321 12.21 -19.46 -11.39
C ASP A 321 13.44 -19.52 -12.31
N ALA A 322 13.76 -20.68 -12.88
CA ALA A 322 14.90 -20.83 -13.79
C ALA A 322 14.83 -19.93 -15.04
N HIS A 323 13.62 -19.50 -15.44
CA HIS A 323 13.37 -18.70 -16.65
C HIS A 323 13.27 -17.20 -16.40
N TYR A 324 13.05 -16.79 -15.14
CA TYR A 324 12.96 -15.39 -14.73
C TYR A 324 13.53 -15.20 -13.33
N GLN A 325 14.65 -14.52 -13.24
CA GLN A 325 15.39 -14.30 -12.00
C GLN A 325 15.52 -12.82 -11.63
N ASN A 326 15.67 -12.58 -10.34
CA ASN A 326 16.10 -11.30 -9.77
C ASN A 326 17.40 -11.60 -8.97
N PRO A 327 18.42 -10.75 -9.02
CA PRO A 327 19.63 -10.95 -8.22
C PRO A 327 19.39 -11.13 -6.72
N GLN A 328 18.30 -10.57 -6.19
CA GLN A 328 17.92 -10.77 -4.77
C GLN A 328 17.29 -12.13 -4.50
N SER A 329 16.72 -12.81 -5.49
CA SER A 329 16.18 -14.17 -5.33
C SER A 329 17.29 -15.22 -5.18
N LYS A 330 18.51 -14.90 -5.63
CA LYS A 330 19.71 -15.74 -5.51
C LYS A 330 19.54 -17.17 -6.08
N GLY A 331 18.84 -17.28 -7.20
CA GLY A 331 18.57 -18.55 -7.86
C GLY A 331 17.48 -19.39 -7.23
N ARG A 332 16.78 -18.88 -6.20
CA ARG A 332 15.63 -19.57 -5.60
C ARG A 332 14.42 -19.51 -6.54
N ASN A 333 13.62 -20.55 -6.54
CA ASN A 333 12.29 -20.54 -7.15
C ASN A 333 11.30 -20.02 -6.10
N LEU A 334 10.63 -18.91 -6.38
CA LEU A 334 9.80 -18.23 -5.41
C LEU A 334 8.37 -18.02 -5.93
N ALA A 335 7.39 -18.63 -5.30
CA ALA A 335 5.98 -18.30 -5.50
C ALA A 335 5.56 -17.15 -4.60
N ILE A 336 4.54 -16.41 -5.03
CA ILE A 336 4.03 -15.25 -4.33
C ILE A 336 2.59 -15.47 -3.86
N GLN A 337 2.36 -15.31 -2.57
CA GLN A 337 1.03 -15.26 -1.99
C GLN A 337 0.73 -13.82 -1.59
N TRP A 338 -0.28 -13.23 -2.20
CA TRP A 338 -0.62 -11.82 -2.02
C TRP A 338 -2.13 -11.66 -1.83
N THR A 339 -2.55 -10.91 -0.81
CA THR A 339 -3.99 -10.72 -0.54
C THR A 339 -4.72 -10.02 -1.69
N ALA A 340 -4.02 -9.26 -2.54
CA ALA A 340 -4.58 -8.70 -3.76
C ALA A 340 -4.97 -9.75 -4.81
N HIS A 341 -4.43 -10.98 -4.73
CA HIS A 341 -4.87 -12.10 -5.57
C HIS A 341 -6.16 -12.75 -5.09
N ASN A 342 -6.65 -12.41 -3.91
CA ASN A 342 -7.97 -12.83 -3.46
C ASN A 342 -9.04 -12.02 -4.20
N THR A 343 -10.25 -12.57 -4.26
CA THR A 343 -11.37 -11.84 -4.84
C THR A 343 -11.64 -10.56 -4.06
N SER A 344 -11.65 -9.42 -4.74
CA SER A 344 -11.79 -8.12 -4.10
C SER A 344 -13.18 -7.53 -4.32
N THR A 345 -13.71 -6.92 -3.26
CA THR A 345 -14.90 -6.05 -3.32
C THR A 345 -14.53 -4.58 -3.09
N GLY A 346 -13.24 -4.24 -3.23
CA GLY A 346 -12.72 -2.90 -2.93
C GLY A 346 -13.37 -1.76 -3.72
N VAL A 347 -13.76 -2.00 -4.97
CA VAL A 347 -14.51 -1.01 -5.76
C VAL A 347 -15.84 -0.68 -5.11
N GLU A 348 -16.52 -1.67 -4.51
CA GLU A 348 -17.78 -1.50 -3.79
C GLU A 348 -17.63 -0.66 -2.54
N THR A 349 -16.49 -0.71 -1.85
CA THR A 349 -16.24 0.10 -0.66
C THR A 349 -16.50 1.59 -0.91
N PHE A 350 -15.90 2.16 -1.95
CA PHE A 350 -16.09 3.59 -2.26
C PHE A 350 -17.47 3.87 -2.83
N TYR A 351 -18.06 2.95 -3.60
CA TYR A 351 -19.45 3.05 -4.03
C TYR A 351 -20.41 3.16 -2.83
N ARG A 352 -20.21 2.37 -1.77
CA ARG A 352 -20.99 2.41 -0.53
C ARG A 352 -20.67 3.65 0.32
N LEU A 353 -19.39 4.03 0.45
CA LEU A 353 -18.99 5.24 1.17
C LEU A 353 -19.60 6.51 0.57
N ASN A 354 -19.67 6.59 -0.76
CA ASN A 354 -20.29 7.74 -1.45
C ASN A 354 -21.77 7.91 -1.07
N ARG A 355 -22.42 6.86 -0.57
CA ARG A 355 -23.85 6.80 -0.19
C ARG A 355 -24.08 6.67 1.31
N ALA A 356 -23.03 6.53 2.08
CA ALA A 356 -23.08 6.33 3.53
C ALA A 356 -23.68 7.56 4.25
N LYS A 357 -24.44 7.34 5.31
CA LYS A 357 -25.16 8.39 6.06
C LYS A 357 -24.70 8.54 7.50
N ASN A 358 -24.02 7.53 8.04
CA ASN A 358 -23.66 7.46 9.45
C ASN A 358 -22.46 6.54 9.66
N TYR A 359 -22.04 6.40 10.92
CA TYR A 359 -20.93 5.54 11.32
C TYR A 359 -21.15 4.05 10.96
N ASP A 360 -22.37 3.53 11.11
CA ASP A 360 -22.65 2.12 10.83
C ASP A 360 -22.54 1.81 9.33
N ASP A 361 -22.99 2.72 8.47
CA ASP A 361 -22.81 2.61 7.02
C ASP A 361 -21.33 2.64 6.64
N TYR A 362 -20.54 3.52 7.29
CA TYR A 362 -19.09 3.58 7.11
C TYR A 362 -18.42 2.25 7.51
N ILE A 363 -18.78 1.65 8.63
CA ILE A 363 -18.23 0.35 9.07
C ILE A 363 -18.58 -0.75 8.07
N LYS A 364 -19.83 -0.80 7.60
CA LYS A 364 -20.27 -1.78 6.59
C LYS A 364 -19.54 -1.60 5.27
N ALA A 365 -19.37 -0.36 4.81
CA ALA A 365 -18.66 -0.06 3.57
C ALA A 365 -17.17 -0.42 3.67
N THR A 366 -16.49 -0.01 4.74
CA THR A 366 -15.05 -0.28 4.91
C THR A 366 -14.77 -1.76 5.10
N ALA A 367 -15.68 -2.55 5.68
CA ALA A 367 -15.52 -4.00 5.82
C ALA A 367 -15.36 -4.75 4.49
N LEU A 368 -15.79 -4.16 3.38
CA LEU A 368 -15.63 -4.70 2.03
C LEU A 368 -14.22 -4.49 1.45
N TRP A 369 -13.40 -3.64 2.08
CA TRP A 369 -12.06 -3.32 1.58
C TRP A 369 -11.06 -4.42 1.93
N THR A 370 -10.36 -4.94 0.92
CA THR A 370 -9.43 -6.07 1.07
C THR A 370 -7.96 -5.68 0.91
N CYS A 371 -7.58 -5.05 -0.20
CA CYS A 371 -6.20 -4.69 -0.51
C CYS A 371 -6.18 -3.46 -1.45
N PRO A 372 -5.21 -2.54 -1.26
CA PRO A 372 -4.19 -2.48 -0.21
C PRO A 372 -4.77 -2.12 1.16
N GLY A 373 -4.07 -2.43 2.26
CA GLY A 373 -4.50 -1.97 3.58
C GLY A 373 -4.56 -0.44 3.67
N GLN A 374 -5.65 0.11 4.21
CA GLN A 374 -5.86 1.55 4.35
C GLN A 374 -6.27 1.94 5.77
N ASN A 375 -5.88 3.14 6.20
CA ASN A 375 -6.44 3.78 7.38
C ASN A 375 -7.57 4.71 6.91
N PHE A 376 -8.80 4.27 7.09
CA PHE A 376 -9.99 5.06 6.76
C PHE A 376 -10.30 6.02 7.90
N VAL A 377 -10.29 7.32 7.65
CA VAL A 377 -10.72 8.35 8.59
C VAL A 377 -12.14 8.79 8.26
N LEU A 378 -12.90 9.10 9.28
CA LEU A 378 -14.30 9.53 9.20
C LEU A 378 -14.55 10.78 10.04
N ALA A 379 -15.38 11.70 9.52
CA ALA A 379 -16.08 12.71 10.28
C ALA A 379 -17.53 12.77 9.83
N THR A 380 -18.48 12.79 10.77
CA THR A 380 -19.92 12.83 10.44
C THR A 380 -20.56 14.15 10.81
N LYS A 381 -21.64 14.51 10.12
CA LYS A 381 -22.46 15.69 10.44
C LYS A 381 -23.07 15.62 11.84
N THR A 382 -23.26 14.41 12.38
CA THR A 382 -23.80 14.16 13.73
C THR A 382 -22.78 14.29 14.85
N GLY A 383 -21.49 14.49 14.52
CA GLY A 383 -20.43 14.75 15.50
C GLY A 383 -19.44 13.61 15.70
N ASP A 384 -19.68 12.43 15.14
CA ASP A 384 -18.76 11.31 15.26
C ASP A 384 -17.48 11.53 14.44
N ILE A 385 -16.34 11.17 15.03
CA ILE A 385 -15.07 10.98 14.35
C ILE A 385 -14.56 9.55 14.56
N ALA A 386 -13.92 8.96 13.56
CA ALA A 386 -13.37 7.62 13.70
C ALA A 386 -12.18 7.40 12.77
N ILE A 387 -11.36 6.42 13.10
CA ILE A 387 -10.37 5.86 12.18
C ILE A 387 -10.37 4.33 12.31
N LYS A 388 -10.32 3.65 11.17
CA LYS A 388 -10.24 2.20 11.08
C LYS A 388 -9.13 1.80 10.13
N GLN A 389 -8.20 0.98 10.59
CA GLN A 389 -7.28 0.30 9.68
C GLN A 389 -8.00 -0.90 9.07
N GLN A 390 -8.20 -0.91 7.76
CA GLN A 390 -8.95 -1.94 7.08
C GLN A 390 -8.18 -2.53 5.89
N GLY A 391 -8.29 -3.83 5.76
CA GLY A 391 -7.75 -4.68 4.71
C GLY A 391 -7.93 -6.14 5.09
N SER A 392 -7.67 -7.06 4.17
CA SER A 392 -7.51 -8.48 4.48
C SER A 392 -6.10 -8.71 5.03
N PHE A 393 -5.99 -8.74 6.35
CA PHE A 393 -4.72 -8.92 7.05
C PHE A 393 -4.56 -10.34 7.57
N VAL A 394 -3.39 -10.91 7.36
CA VAL A 394 -3.06 -12.26 7.80
C VAL A 394 -2.83 -12.27 9.31
N ALA A 395 -3.45 -13.21 10.01
CA ALA A 395 -3.09 -13.52 11.39
C ALA A 395 -1.76 -14.29 11.39
N ARG A 396 -0.70 -13.64 11.89
CA ARG A 396 0.69 -14.12 11.82
C ARG A 396 1.22 -14.41 13.22
N TRP A 397 2.00 -15.48 13.39
CA TRP A 397 2.91 -15.61 14.52
C TRP A 397 4.09 -14.64 14.35
N GLU A 398 4.78 -14.32 15.43
CA GLU A 398 5.88 -13.33 15.43
C GLU A 398 6.97 -13.68 14.41
N ARG A 399 7.32 -12.73 13.55
CA ARG A 399 8.27 -12.86 12.43
C ARG A 399 7.76 -13.68 11.23
N GLN A 400 6.56 -14.23 11.23
CA GLN A 400 6.01 -14.88 10.03
C GLN A 400 5.89 -13.85 8.91
N GLY A 401 6.44 -14.17 7.72
CA GLY A 401 6.39 -13.31 6.54
C GLY A 401 7.50 -12.25 6.48
N ASP A 402 8.30 -12.08 7.55
CA ASP A 402 9.46 -11.17 7.49
C ASP A 402 10.56 -11.69 6.52
N PHE A 403 10.58 -12.99 6.26
CA PHE A 403 11.56 -13.65 5.39
C PHE A 403 10.87 -14.59 4.41
N ILE A 404 11.61 -15.02 3.37
CA ILE A 404 11.16 -16.07 2.45
C ILE A 404 10.81 -17.31 3.27
N MET A 405 9.59 -17.82 3.12
CA MET A 405 9.09 -18.98 3.86
C MET A 405 9.33 -20.31 3.12
N PRO A 406 9.51 -21.44 3.84
CA PRO A 406 9.54 -22.76 3.25
C PRO A 406 8.22 -23.07 2.52
N GLY A 407 8.28 -23.32 1.21
CA GLY A 407 7.09 -23.60 0.40
C GLY A 407 6.69 -25.08 0.34
N ASP A 408 7.48 -25.96 0.92
CA ASP A 408 7.23 -27.41 0.97
C ASP A 408 6.57 -27.86 2.30
N ASP A 409 6.52 -26.97 3.30
CA ASP A 409 5.98 -27.23 4.64
C ASP A 409 4.66 -26.47 4.86
N THR A 410 3.56 -27.22 5.04
CA THR A 410 2.22 -26.68 5.26
C THR A 410 2.08 -25.85 6.53
N THR A 411 2.97 -26.03 7.50
CA THR A 411 2.92 -25.33 8.80
C THR A 411 3.27 -23.85 8.69
N TYR A 412 3.90 -23.44 7.58
CA TYR A 412 4.21 -22.03 7.27
C TYR A 412 3.05 -21.31 6.53
N ALA A 413 1.99 -22.02 6.19
CA ALA A 413 0.82 -21.41 5.54
C ALA A 413 0.17 -20.31 6.39
N TRP A 414 -0.54 -19.39 5.75
CA TRP A 414 -1.43 -18.47 6.44
C TRP A 414 -2.52 -19.24 7.18
N GLN A 415 -2.60 -19.05 8.49
CA GLN A 415 -3.54 -19.79 9.33
C GLN A 415 -4.91 -19.12 9.44
N GLY A 416 -5.09 -17.98 8.82
CA GLY A 416 -6.36 -17.26 8.71
C GLY A 416 -6.17 -15.77 8.50
N MET A 417 -7.29 -15.09 8.20
CA MET A 417 -7.36 -13.63 8.09
C MET A 417 -7.95 -13.07 9.38
N ILE A 418 -7.35 -11.97 9.87
CA ILE A 418 -7.87 -11.24 11.02
C ILE A 418 -9.32 -10.82 10.71
N PRO A 419 -10.32 -11.14 11.57
CA PRO A 419 -11.68 -10.68 11.38
C PRO A 419 -11.78 -9.16 11.30
N ASN A 420 -12.67 -8.64 10.45
CA ASN A 420 -12.81 -7.20 10.21
C ASN A 420 -13.09 -6.38 11.48
N GLU A 421 -13.80 -6.96 12.44
CA GLU A 421 -14.14 -6.38 13.74
C GLU A 421 -12.94 -6.30 14.69
N GLU A 422 -11.92 -7.12 14.46
CA GLU A 422 -10.68 -7.13 15.23
C GLU A 422 -9.60 -6.23 14.64
N ASN A 423 -9.83 -5.67 13.46
CA ASN A 423 -8.93 -4.68 12.88
C ASN A 423 -8.87 -3.40 13.74
N PRO A 424 -7.68 -2.77 13.88
CA PRO A 424 -7.49 -1.58 14.70
C PRO A 424 -8.51 -0.49 14.37
N THR A 425 -9.35 -0.14 15.33
CA THR A 425 -10.45 0.82 15.15
C THR A 425 -10.63 1.64 16.40
N ILE A 426 -10.87 2.96 16.24
CA ILE A 426 -11.30 3.81 17.34
C ILE A 426 -12.34 4.82 16.86
N LYS A 427 -13.36 5.03 17.70
CA LYS A 427 -14.42 6.01 17.52
C LYS A 427 -14.43 6.97 18.71
N ASN A 428 -14.50 8.27 18.45
CA ASN A 428 -14.66 9.34 19.45
C ASN A 428 -13.67 9.22 20.63
N PRO A 429 -12.34 9.14 20.40
CA PRO A 429 -11.38 9.02 21.48
C PRO A 429 -11.39 10.26 22.38
N GLU A 430 -11.06 10.07 23.68
CA GLU A 430 -11.04 11.13 24.69
C GLU A 430 -10.14 12.31 24.29
N ARG A 431 -9.04 12.05 23.57
CA ARG A 431 -8.13 13.11 23.07
C ARG A 431 -8.79 14.08 22.07
N GLY A 432 -10.00 13.78 21.60
CA GLY A 432 -10.80 14.65 20.72
C GLY A 432 -10.33 14.69 19.27
N PHE A 433 -9.46 13.78 18.84
CA PHE A 433 -9.05 13.63 17.44
C PHE A 433 -8.59 12.20 17.12
N VAL A 434 -8.65 11.85 15.86
CA VAL A 434 -8.02 10.68 15.25
C VAL A 434 -7.07 11.13 14.15
N SER A 435 -5.97 10.41 13.92
CA SER A 435 -4.93 10.83 12.96
C SER A 435 -4.15 9.64 12.41
N SER A 436 -3.70 9.77 11.18
CA SER A 436 -2.69 8.89 10.58
C SER A 436 -1.74 9.68 9.70
N ALA A 437 -0.45 9.41 9.84
CA ALA A 437 0.60 9.79 8.90
C ALA A 437 1.40 8.54 8.47
N ASN A 438 0.69 7.43 8.29
CA ASN A 438 1.20 6.10 7.94
C ASN A 438 2.06 5.43 9.04
N GLN A 439 2.10 5.96 10.26
CA GLN A 439 2.80 5.33 11.37
C GLN A 439 2.12 4.00 11.76
N LYS A 440 2.78 3.23 12.62
CA LYS A 440 2.26 1.94 13.11
C LYS A 440 0.86 2.09 13.69
N ALA A 441 -0.02 1.13 13.41
CA ALA A 441 -1.42 1.22 13.80
C ALA A 441 -1.62 1.20 15.32
N THR A 442 -0.87 0.36 16.04
CA THR A 442 -1.08 0.05 17.45
C THR A 442 0.25 -0.12 18.17
N ASP A 443 0.21 -0.09 19.49
CA ASP A 443 1.30 -0.53 20.35
C ASP A 443 1.28 -2.07 20.55
N ALA A 444 2.12 -2.57 21.46
CA ALA A 444 2.27 -4.00 21.75
C ALA A 444 1.05 -4.64 22.44
N THR A 445 0.02 -3.87 22.80
CA THR A 445 -1.22 -4.41 23.40
C THR A 445 -2.15 -5.05 22.37
N TYR A 446 -1.94 -4.76 21.08
CA TYR A 446 -2.69 -5.39 20.00
C TYR A 446 -2.24 -6.84 19.80
N PRO A 447 -3.18 -7.81 19.78
CA PRO A 447 -2.84 -9.22 19.91
C PRO A 447 -2.27 -9.88 18.65
N TYR A 448 -2.24 -9.18 17.51
CA TYR A 448 -1.73 -9.71 16.25
C TYR A 448 -0.40 -9.07 15.86
N TYR A 449 0.46 -9.86 15.25
CA TYR A 449 1.72 -9.37 14.68
C TYR A 449 1.49 -8.48 13.47
N LEU A 450 2.09 -7.28 13.44
CA LEU A 450 1.88 -6.29 12.40
C LEU A 450 2.91 -6.34 11.26
N GLY A 451 3.98 -7.16 11.38
CA GLY A 451 5.12 -7.18 10.46
C GLY A 451 6.21 -6.15 10.81
N THR A 452 7.41 -6.36 10.30
CA THR A 452 8.61 -5.58 10.62
C THR A 452 8.86 -4.44 9.63
N ALA A 453 8.71 -4.69 8.33
CA ALA A 453 9.24 -3.85 7.26
C ALA A 453 8.25 -2.82 6.69
N THR A 454 7.05 -2.74 7.22
CA THR A 454 5.93 -2.05 6.58
C THR A 454 5.61 -0.68 7.16
N SER A 455 6.33 -0.25 8.19
CA SER A 455 6.05 1.02 8.86
C SER A 455 6.78 2.19 8.21
N PHE A 456 6.06 3.27 7.98
CA PHE A 456 6.63 4.56 7.59
C PHE A 456 7.32 5.23 8.80
N PRO A 457 8.26 6.16 8.57
CA PRO A 457 8.86 6.94 9.66
C PRO A 457 7.80 7.64 10.52
N LEU A 458 7.97 7.59 11.83
CA LEU A 458 6.98 8.05 12.82
C LEU A 458 6.89 9.58 12.98
N TYR A 459 7.87 10.32 12.45
CA TYR A 459 8.06 11.76 12.74
C TYR A 459 6.87 12.64 12.31
N ARG A 460 6.25 12.37 11.15
CA ARG A 460 5.06 13.10 10.70
C ARG A 460 3.87 12.87 11.63
N GLY A 461 3.66 11.63 12.08
CA GLY A 461 2.61 11.28 13.02
C GLY A 461 2.79 11.97 14.38
N ILE A 462 4.02 12.03 14.88
CA ILE A 462 4.37 12.74 16.12
C ILE A 462 4.06 14.23 15.96
N SER A 463 4.51 14.87 14.87
CA SER A 463 4.23 16.29 14.60
C SER A 463 2.74 16.59 14.60
N VAL A 464 1.96 15.86 13.79
CA VAL A 464 0.50 16.03 13.71
C VAL A 464 -0.17 15.86 15.08
N ASN A 465 0.19 14.82 15.83
CA ASN A 465 -0.41 14.57 17.14
C ASN A 465 -0.05 15.62 18.17
N GLN A 466 1.21 16.07 18.24
CA GLN A 466 1.65 17.14 19.16
C GLN A 466 0.88 18.44 18.93
N HIS A 467 0.70 18.84 17.66
CA HIS A 467 -0.10 20.01 17.31
C HIS A 467 -1.56 19.84 17.70
N LEU A 468 -2.19 18.73 17.31
CA LEU A 468 -3.61 18.49 17.59
C LEU A 468 -3.90 18.37 19.09
N ILE A 469 -2.96 17.87 19.91
CA ILE A 469 -3.10 17.86 21.38
C ILE A 469 -3.17 19.30 21.91
N GLY A 470 -2.24 20.17 21.47
CA GLY A 470 -2.15 21.56 21.95
C GLY A 470 -3.21 22.52 21.44
N MET A 471 -3.87 22.18 20.33
CA MET A 471 -4.86 23.07 19.67
C MET A 471 -6.24 22.97 20.31
N SER A 472 -6.93 24.11 20.35
CA SER A 472 -8.35 24.25 20.71
C SER A 472 -8.98 25.38 19.92
N ASN A 473 -10.31 25.43 19.83
CA ASN A 473 -11.05 26.42 19.03
C ASN A 473 -10.62 26.44 17.55
N ILE A 474 -10.40 25.26 17.00
CA ILE A 474 -9.78 24.98 15.70
C ILE A 474 -10.70 25.42 14.55
N SER A 475 -10.16 26.14 13.58
CA SER A 475 -10.82 26.51 12.32
C SER A 475 -10.35 25.65 11.14
N ALA A 476 -10.95 25.81 9.98
CA ALA A 476 -10.52 25.16 8.75
C ALA A 476 -9.13 25.66 8.30
N GLU A 477 -8.86 26.96 8.49
CA GLU A 477 -7.58 27.59 8.17
C GLU A 477 -6.43 27.02 9.03
N ASP A 478 -6.71 26.74 10.32
CA ASP A 478 -5.74 26.08 11.20
C ASP A 478 -5.38 24.67 10.70
N MET A 479 -6.37 23.94 10.16
CA MET A 479 -6.13 22.62 9.57
C MET A 479 -5.32 22.70 8.27
N GLN A 480 -5.57 23.69 7.43
CA GLN A 480 -4.76 23.97 6.23
C GLN A 480 -3.32 24.33 6.58
N ALA A 481 -3.12 25.16 7.61
CA ALA A 481 -1.78 25.50 8.12
C ALA A 481 -1.05 24.25 8.64
N LEU A 482 -1.75 23.36 9.35
CA LEU A 482 -1.15 22.10 9.83
C LEU A 482 -0.77 21.16 8.68
N GLN A 483 -1.55 21.11 7.58
CA GLN A 483 -1.21 20.28 6.41
C GLN A 483 0.11 20.71 5.73
N THR A 484 0.46 22.00 5.83
CA THR A 484 1.68 22.57 5.26
C THR A 484 2.77 22.84 6.29
N ASN A 485 2.63 22.31 7.52
CA ASN A 485 3.63 22.45 8.57
C ASN A 485 4.93 21.73 8.21
N ASN A 486 6.06 22.42 8.43
CA ASN A 486 7.41 21.97 8.05
C ASN A 486 8.31 21.70 9.27
N ASP A 487 7.79 21.46 10.45
CA ASP A 487 8.56 21.14 11.64
C ASP A 487 9.36 19.84 11.44
N ASN A 488 10.64 19.87 11.75
CA ASN A 488 11.53 18.73 11.62
C ASN A 488 11.66 17.98 12.96
N VAL A 489 10.72 17.10 13.24
CA VAL A 489 10.70 16.28 14.47
C VAL A 489 11.89 15.31 14.52
N PHE A 490 12.39 14.83 13.38
CA PHE A 490 13.61 14.02 13.35
C PHE A 490 14.80 14.80 13.89
N ALA A 491 15.04 16.01 13.38
CA ALA A 491 16.12 16.86 13.86
C ALA A 491 15.93 17.26 15.33
N ALA A 492 14.70 17.54 15.75
CA ALA A 492 14.38 17.82 17.16
C ALA A 492 14.78 16.67 18.10
N THR A 493 14.61 15.43 17.62
CA THR A 493 14.94 14.22 18.38
C THR A 493 16.42 13.87 18.29
N ALA A 494 17.01 13.94 17.09
CA ALA A 494 18.36 13.46 16.82
C ALA A 494 19.44 14.46 17.28
N ARG A 495 19.22 15.78 17.09
CA ARG A 495 20.22 16.83 17.38
C ARG A 495 20.74 16.75 18.82
N PRO A 496 19.94 16.68 19.88
CA PRO A 496 20.43 16.57 21.24
C PRO A 496 21.31 15.34 21.48
N ALA A 497 20.92 14.21 20.91
CA ALA A 497 21.67 12.95 21.02
C ALA A 497 23.01 13.03 20.29
N LEU A 498 23.05 13.59 19.08
CA LEU A 498 24.28 13.77 18.30
C LEU A 498 25.22 14.76 18.99
N MET A 499 24.71 15.90 19.47
CA MET A 499 25.49 16.91 20.16
C MET A 499 26.15 16.37 21.43
N LYS A 500 25.47 15.49 22.16
CA LYS A 500 26.03 14.87 23.39
C LYS A 500 27.36 14.12 23.17
N TYR A 501 27.51 13.51 21.97
CA TYR A 501 28.70 12.72 21.66
C TYR A 501 29.70 13.43 20.75
N LEU A 502 29.37 14.62 20.25
CA LEU A 502 30.23 15.39 19.36
C LEU A 502 31.36 16.08 20.17
N GLN A 503 32.61 15.79 19.80
CA GLN A 503 33.77 16.42 20.40
C GLN A 503 34.09 17.74 19.67
N VAL A 504 33.33 18.79 19.99
CA VAL A 504 33.37 20.10 19.29
C VAL A 504 34.78 20.70 19.28
N ASP A 505 35.56 20.52 20.34
CA ASP A 505 36.93 21.05 20.44
C ASP A 505 37.89 20.46 19.38
N LYS A 506 37.59 19.24 18.89
CA LYS A 506 38.41 18.55 17.87
C LYS A 506 37.99 18.87 16.44
N LEU A 507 36.95 19.66 16.24
CA LEU A 507 36.46 20.00 14.92
C LEU A 507 37.30 21.10 14.27
N SER A 508 37.37 21.08 12.91
CA SER A 508 37.90 22.18 12.13
C SER A 508 37.08 23.47 12.32
N PRO A 509 37.61 24.65 12.02
CA PRO A 509 36.85 25.89 12.09
C PRO A 509 35.55 25.86 11.27
N ASP A 510 35.59 25.26 10.08
CA ASP A 510 34.41 25.15 9.22
C ASP A 510 33.35 24.21 9.84
N ALA A 511 33.77 23.05 10.37
CA ALA A 511 32.86 22.15 11.05
C ALA A 511 32.24 22.75 12.33
N LYS A 512 32.98 23.57 13.07
CA LYS A 512 32.45 24.34 14.22
C LYS A 512 31.34 25.30 13.76
N ARG A 513 31.58 26.05 12.69
CA ARG A 513 30.57 26.95 12.11
C ARG A 513 29.30 26.20 11.69
N MET A 514 29.42 25.02 11.06
CA MET A 514 28.28 24.19 10.72
C MET A 514 27.51 23.72 11.97
N VAL A 515 28.20 23.35 13.04
CA VAL A 515 27.59 22.99 14.32
C VAL A 515 26.84 24.18 14.93
N ASP A 516 27.40 25.40 14.86
CA ASP A 516 26.74 26.60 15.33
C ASP A 516 25.48 26.92 14.55
N GLU A 517 25.51 26.82 13.20
CA GLU A 517 24.32 26.97 12.33
C GLU A 517 23.25 25.93 12.68
N MET A 518 23.64 24.67 12.86
CA MET A 518 22.73 23.60 13.24
C MET A 518 22.12 23.82 14.64
N ASN A 519 22.86 24.34 15.59
CA ASN A 519 22.37 24.64 16.94
C ASN A 519 21.41 25.84 16.94
N ASN A 520 21.65 26.84 16.09
CA ASN A 520 20.82 28.04 15.97
C ASN A 520 19.60 27.84 15.07
N TRP A 521 19.50 26.69 14.38
CA TRP A 521 18.35 26.37 13.55
C TRP A 521 17.09 26.15 14.39
N ASP A 522 15.99 26.78 13.98
CA ASP A 522 14.67 26.71 14.61
C ASP A 522 13.95 25.35 14.40
N LEU A 523 14.59 24.42 13.70
CA LEU A 523 14.06 23.08 13.35
C LEU A 523 12.85 23.11 12.41
N VAL A 524 12.67 24.20 11.69
CA VAL A 524 11.68 24.31 10.62
C VAL A 524 12.36 24.18 9.26
N ASN A 525 11.81 23.32 8.40
CA ASN A 525 12.29 23.15 7.02
C ASN A 525 11.74 24.26 6.14
N SER A 526 12.38 25.41 6.14
CA SER A 526 12.04 26.54 5.26
C SER A 526 13.09 26.73 4.18
N GLU A 527 12.70 27.34 3.05
CA GLU A 527 13.61 27.67 1.95
C GLU A 527 14.76 28.60 2.34
N ASN A 528 14.58 29.36 3.44
CA ASN A 528 15.56 30.31 3.97
C ASN A 528 16.41 29.71 5.10
N SER A 529 16.18 28.48 5.51
CA SER A 529 16.87 27.84 6.62
C SER A 529 18.24 27.30 6.18
N LYS A 530 19.33 27.84 6.77
CA LYS A 530 20.68 27.34 6.54
C LYS A 530 21.00 26.10 7.35
N GLY A 531 20.34 25.91 8.47
CA GLY A 531 20.59 24.79 9.39
C GLY A 531 20.13 23.43 8.87
N ILE A 532 19.31 23.40 7.81
CA ILE A 532 18.82 22.16 7.19
C ILE A 532 19.83 21.56 6.18
N THR A 533 20.70 22.37 5.61
CA THR A 533 21.73 21.95 4.66
C THR A 533 23.03 21.56 5.33
#